data_3a44427725d6d732d2da5ee03513968e
#
_entry.id   3a44427725d6d732d2da5ee03513968e
#
_cell.length_a   1.000
_cell.length_b   1.000
_cell.length_c   1.000
_cell.angle_alpha   90.00
_cell.angle_beta   90.00
_cell.angle_gamma   90.00
#
_symmetry.space_group_name_H-M   'P 1'
#
loop_
_entity.id
_entity.type
_entity.pdbx_description
1 polymer ?
#
loop_
_entity_poly.entity_id
_entity_poly.type
_entity_poly.pdbx_seq_one_letter_code
_entity_poly.pdbx_strand_id
1 'polypeptide(L)'
;MSRSLLRAIERSLSDDGQFWYVIFKNEDQEPVCAAAFSAYTLDISVLAEGFSAKVLKQVAKVAPSLMKLKVIFLGMPFSAGQNHISFAPEEDRAAILTQIDQLLVQKAKEVKAESIIAKEFSSDELSLMDPLLSCGYRVADSLPMNHMEPAHADFEEYMARLRSVTRNKIRKSLKKVGRNHLRYEFHRGAAAVERFDDHVYQLYRNVLERAQIQLERLPKSFFLEMLQNLPDNMELIFLYEGDRVLAFGACLFSESVFVPIYLGVDYEKNREYDLYFNMLFETADRSLQQGVQEIILGQSADEVKHNKLRSYQKPLYLYVKGTSITSRIAMACCFPLLFPKRTLSYPRTDSSTPAAELVSLPFAKAS
;
A
#
# COMPACT_ATOMS: atom_id res chain seq x y z
N MET A 1 5.45 -15.00 -1.79
CA MET A 1 4.43 -14.59 -2.79
C MET A 1 3.39 -15.69 -2.99
N SER A 2 2.09 -15.38 -2.86
CA SER A 2 1.03 -16.36 -3.16
C SER A 2 0.73 -16.37 -4.68
N ARG A 3 0.73 -17.55 -5.29
CA ARG A 3 0.36 -17.72 -6.71
C ARG A 3 -1.05 -17.21 -7.00
N SER A 4 -1.98 -17.44 -6.06
CA SER A 4 -3.38 -16.99 -6.19
C SER A 4 -3.48 -15.46 -6.22
N LEU A 5 -2.72 -14.76 -5.36
CA LEU A 5 -2.67 -13.30 -5.36
C LEU A 5 -2.11 -12.75 -6.67
N LEU A 6 -0.99 -13.28 -7.15
CA LEU A 6 -0.39 -12.85 -8.42
C LEU A 6 -1.34 -13.05 -9.60
N ARG A 7 -2.05 -14.18 -9.65
CA ARG A 7 -3.06 -14.47 -10.66
C ARG A 7 -4.24 -13.49 -10.63
N ALA A 8 -4.74 -13.16 -9.43
CA ALA A 8 -5.84 -12.23 -9.28
C ALA A 8 -5.45 -10.82 -9.78
N ILE A 9 -4.23 -10.36 -9.43
CA ILE A 9 -3.69 -9.09 -9.89
C ILE A 9 -3.56 -9.09 -11.43
N GLU A 10 -2.92 -10.10 -12.01
CA GLU A 10 -2.71 -10.21 -13.46
C GLU A 10 -4.04 -10.19 -14.23
N ARG A 11 -5.00 -11.05 -13.84
CA ARG A 11 -6.29 -11.15 -14.52
C ARG A 11 -7.11 -9.87 -14.49
N SER A 12 -7.01 -9.14 -13.37
CA SER A 12 -7.79 -7.93 -13.19
C SER A 12 -7.16 -6.69 -13.81
N LEU A 13 -5.85 -6.69 -14.07
CA LEU A 13 -5.09 -5.53 -14.52
C LEU A 13 -4.34 -5.76 -15.85
N SER A 14 -4.63 -6.87 -16.57
CA SER A 14 -3.98 -7.20 -17.85
C SER A 14 -4.26 -6.19 -18.96
N ASP A 15 -5.36 -5.45 -18.89
CA ASP A 15 -5.70 -4.41 -19.87
C ASP A 15 -4.82 -3.15 -19.68
N ASP A 16 -4.33 -2.90 -18.47
CA ASP A 16 -3.57 -1.71 -18.10
C ASP A 16 -2.05 -1.96 -18.07
N GLY A 17 -1.61 -3.22 -17.99
CA GLY A 17 -0.22 -3.58 -17.77
C GLY A 17 0.20 -4.93 -18.35
N GLN A 18 1.49 -5.18 -18.31
CA GLN A 18 2.10 -6.46 -18.67
C GLN A 18 2.78 -7.07 -17.45
N PHE A 19 2.75 -8.39 -17.34
CA PHE A 19 3.23 -9.12 -16.16
C PHE A 19 4.18 -10.24 -16.57
N TRP A 20 5.23 -10.47 -15.77
CA TRP A 20 6.17 -11.57 -15.92
C TRP A 20 6.50 -12.16 -14.56
N TYR A 21 6.61 -13.48 -14.53
CA TYR A 21 7.05 -14.25 -13.38
C TYR A 21 8.29 -15.04 -13.79
N VAL A 22 9.36 -14.88 -13.02
CA VAL A 22 10.66 -15.45 -13.36
C VAL A 22 11.15 -16.29 -12.19
N ILE A 23 11.63 -17.48 -12.52
CA ILE A 23 12.30 -18.37 -11.59
C ILE A 23 13.75 -18.55 -12.09
N PHE A 24 14.69 -18.12 -11.29
CA PHE A 24 16.11 -18.38 -11.51
C PHE A 24 16.45 -19.74 -10.92
N LYS A 25 17.28 -20.49 -11.62
CA LYS A 25 17.72 -21.81 -11.19
C LYS A 25 19.24 -21.86 -11.20
N ASN A 26 19.82 -22.65 -10.27
CA ASN A 26 21.25 -22.99 -10.28
C ASN A 26 21.58 -24.03 -11.37
N GLU A 27 22.84 -24.46 -11.40
CA GLU A 27 23.33 -25.47 -12.36
C GLU A 27 22.60 -26.82 -12.18
N ASP A 28 22.19 -27.14 -10.97
CA ASP A 28 21.44 -28.38 -10.62
C ASP A 28 19.94 -28.26 -10.93
N GLN A 29 19.51 -27.17 -11.60
CA GLN A 29 18.10 -26.89 -11.93
C GLN A 29 17.18 -26.63 -10.72
N GLU A 30 17.75 -26.38 -9.56
CA GLU A 30 17.00 -26.00 -8.36
C GLU A 30 16.63 -24.51 -8.37
N PRO A 31 15.43 -24.14 -7.89
CA PRO A 31 15.01 -22.74 -7.88
C PRO A 31 15.75 -21.96 -6.78
N VAL A 32 16.51 -20.96 -7.17
CA VAL A 32 17.33 -20.10 -6.27
C VAL A 32 16.74 -18.71 -6.06
N CYS A 33 15.89 -18.25 -6.99
CA CYS A 33 15.18 -17.00 -6.82
C CYS A 33 13.87 -17.00 -7.62
N ALA A 34 12.84 -16.38 -7.06
CA ALA A 34 11.60 -16.09 -7.76
C ALA A 34 11.34 -14.58 -7.72
N ALA A 35 10.98 -13.99 -8.85
CA ALA A 35 10.69 -12.57 -8.96
C ALA A 35 9.47 -12.31 -9.84
N ALA A 36 8.68 -11.28 -9.51
CA ALA A 36 7.57 -10.82 -10.30
C ALA A 36 7.87 -9.42 -10.85
N PHE A 37 7.62 -9.22 -12.14
CA PHE A 37 7.81 -7.97 -12.84
C PHE A 37 6.48 -7.49 -13.41
N SER A 38 6.33 -6.18 -13.52
CA SER A 38 5.18 -5.58 -14.19
C SER A 38 5.58 -4.32 -14.97
N ALA A 39 4.88 -4.01 -16.05
CA ALA A 39 5.08 -2.78 -16.80
C ALA A 39 3.79 -1.99 -16.90
N TYR A 40 3.85 -0.71 -16.53
CA TYR A 40 2.73 0.21 -16.50
C TYR A 40 3.12 1.58 -17.04
N THR A 41 2.11 2.32 -17.48
CA THR A 41 2.26 3.76 -17.71
C THR A 41 1.83 4.51 -16.44
N LEU A 42 2.79 5.18 -15.80
CA LEU A 42 2.54 6.00 -14.62
C LEU A 42 2.34 7.45 -14.99
N ASP A 43 1.44 8.12 -14.31
CA ASP A 43 1.40 9.58 -14.26
C ASP A 43 2.32 10.04 -13.13
N ILE A 44 3.50 10.59 -13.48
CA ILE A 44 4.50 11.03 -12.50
C ILE A 44 4.03 12.20 -11.64
N SER A 45 2.95 12.90 -12.02
CA SER A 45 2.36 13.95 -11.18
C SER A 45 1.80 13.41 -9.87
N VAL A 46 1.48 12.12 -9.81
CA VAL A 46 1.01 11.43 -8.60
C VAL A 46 2.13 11.23 -7.58
N LEU A 47 3.40 11.15 -8.04
CA LEU A 47 4.55 10.92 -7.16
C LEU A 47 5.00 12.19 -6.43
N ALA A 48 4.54 13.36 -6.88
CA ALA A 48 5.00 14.65 -6.38
C ALA A 48 4.13 15.17 -5.23
N GLU A 49 4.78 15.72 -4.23
CA GLU A 49 4.14 16.34 -3.06
C GLU A 49 4.60 17.81 -2.89
N GLY A 50 3.81 18.60 -2.19
CA GLY A 50 4.18 19.96 -1.83
C GLY A 50 4.48 20.86 -3.02
N PHE A 51 5.67 21.49 -3.04
CA PHE A 51 6.09 22.39 -4.10
C PHE A 51 6.27 21.68 -5.45
N SER A 52 6.82 20.47 -5.44
CA SER A 52 7.04 19.68 -6.65
C SER A 52 5.72 19.32 -7.35
N ALA A 53 4.66 19.03 -6.59
CA ALA A 53 3.32 18.81 -7.15
C ALA A 53 2.79 20.04 -7.90
N LYS A 54 3.04 21.27 -7.38
CA LYS A 54 2.64 22.51 -8.06
C LYS A 54 3.37 22.68 -9.39
N VAL A 55 4.68 22.43 -9.41
CA VAL A 55 5.50 22.52 -10.62
C VAL A 55 5.04 21.49 -11.66
N LEU A 56 4.94 20.23 -11.27
CA LEU A 56 4.52 19.15 -12.19
C LEU A 56 3.10 19.34 -12.71
N LYS A 57 2.17 19.86 -11.90
CA LYS A 57 0.81 20.21 -12.35
C LYS A 57 0.80 21.31 -13.40
N GLN A 58 1.73 22.28 -13.34
CA GLN A 58 1.85 23.30 -14.40
C GLN A 58 2.44 22.69 -15.68
N VAL A 59 3.46 21.86 -15.56
CA VAL A 59 4.04 21.13 -16.72
C VAL A 59 2.98 20.22 -17.35
N ALA A 60 2.17 19.52 -16.56
CA ALA A 60 1.08 18.67 -17.04
C ALA A 60 0.03 19.42 -17.87
N LYS A 61 -0.20 20.71 -17.60
CA LYS A 61 -1.12 21.54 -18.40
C LYS A 61 -0.57 21.88 -19.78
N VAL A 62 0.74 22.05 -19.89
CA VAL A 62 1.41 22.44 -21.14
C VAL A 62 1.84 21.24 -21.98
N ALA A 63 2.30 20.19 -21.31
CA ALA A 63 2.83 18.98 -21.95
C ALA A 63 2.40 17.71 -21.19
N PRO A 64 1.10 17.32 -21.25
CA PRO A 64 0.56 16.19 -20.49
C PRO A 64 1.20 14.85 -20.85
N SER A 65 1.72 14.70 -22.07
CA SER A 65 2.44 13.50 -22.51
C SER A 65 3.75 13.27 -21.74
N LEU A 66 4.41 14.32 -21.28
CA LEU A 66 5.64 14.21 -20.48
C LEU A 66 5.37 13.71 -19.05
N MET A 67 4.12 13.73 -18.62
CA MET A 67 3.74 13.22 -17.29
C MET A 67 3.49 11.72 -17.29
N LYS A 68 3.32 11.11 -18.45
CA LYS A 68 3.07 9.68 -18.60
C LYS A 68 4.36 8.96 -18.95
N LEU A 69 4.94 8.27 -17.98
CA LEU A 69 6.15 7.47 -18.18
C LEU A 69 5.81 5.98 -18.15
N LYS A 70 6.29 5.23 -19.14
CA LYS A 70 6.23 3.78 -19.09
C LYS A 70 7.37 3.26 -18.21
N VAL A 71 7.02 2.50 -17.19
CA VAL A 71 7.92 2.01 -16.16
C VAL A 71 7.83 0.51 -16.07
N ILE A 72 8.97 -0.17 -15.94
CA ILE A 72 9.02 -1.55 -15.46
C ILE A 72 9.28 -1.56 -13.96
N PHE A 73 8.48 -2.34 -13.26
CA PHE A 73 8.66 -2.62 -11.85
C PHE A 73 9.27 -4.01 -11.64
N LEU A 74 10.29 -4.11 -10.81
CA LEU A 74 10.52 -5.31 -10.02
C LEU A 74 9.52 -5.23 -8.87
N GLY A 75 8.36 -5.84 -9.07
CA GLY A 75 7.19 -5.76 -8.21
C GLY A 75 5.90 -5.73 -9.00
N MET A 76 4.79 -5.77 -8.27
CA MET A 76 3.43 -5.72 -8.80
C MET A 76 2.83 -4.32 -8.55
N PRO A 77 1.83 -3.88 -9.34
CA PRO A 77 1.18 -2.57 -9.11
C PRO A 77 0.52 -2.51 -7.75
N PHE A 78 -0.21 -3.54 -7.39
CA PHE A 78 -0.78 -3.71 -6.06
C PHE A 78 0.23 -4.42 -5.14
N SER A 79 0.46 -3.88 -3.95
CA SER A 79 1.23 -4.50 -2.89
C SER A 79 0.81 -3.96 -1.52
N ALA A 80 1.03 -4.75 -0.49
CA ALA A 80 0.81 -4.37 0.90
C ALA A 80 2.12 -3.94 1.60
N GLY A 81 3.04 -3.29 0.86
CA GLY A 81 4.36 -2.90 1.36
C GLY A 81 5.38 -4.03 1.34
N GLN A 82 5.14 -5.04 0.53
CA GLN A 82 6.04 -6.18 0.35
C GLN A 82 6.69 -6.12 -1.01
N ASN A 83 8.00 -6.39 -1.08
CA ASN A 83 8.66 -6.63 -2.35
C ASN A 83 8.18 -7.94 -2.99
N HIS A 84 8.49 -8.11 -4.26
CA HIS A 84 8.07 -9.29 -5.03
C HIS A 84 9.28 -10.07 -5.56
N ILE A 85 10.31 -10.19 -4.73
CA ILE A 85 11.47 -11.03 -4.97
C ILE A 85 11.70 -11.94 -3.75
N SER A 86 12.06 -13.17 -3.99
CA SER A 86 12.36 -14.15 -2.94
C SER A 86 13.62 -14.91 -3.33
N PHE A 87 14.57 -15.04 -2.41
CA PHE A 87 15.81 -15.78 -2.60
C PHE A 87 15.79 -17.05 -1.77
N ALA A 88 16.39 -18.12 -2.30
CA ALA A 88 16.75 -19.26 -1.48
C ALA A 88 17.86 -18.87 -0.48
N PRO A 89 17.96 -19.56 0.66
CA PRO A 89 19.06 -19.36 1.59
C PRO A 89 20.43 -19.61 0.93
N GLU A 90 21.48 -18.89 1.39
CA GLU A 90 22.89 -19.11 1.04
C GLU A 90 23.29 -18.90 -0.43
N GLU A 91 22.43 -18.30 -1.26
CA GLU A 91 22.70 -18.05 -2.67
C GLU A 91 23.50 -16.76 -2.91
N ASP A 92 24.27 -16.73 -4.03
CA ASP A 92 24.94 -15.50 -4.49
C ASP A 92 23.92 -14.47 -5.00
N ARG A 93 23.41 -13.68 -4.10
CA ARG A 93 22.42 -12.63 -4.41
C ARG A 93 22.93 -11.59 -5.37
N ALA A 94 24.24 -11.29 -5.35
CA ALA A 94 24.82 -10.29 -6.23
C ALA A 94 24.79 -10.75 -7.70
N ALA A 95 25.15 -12.01 -7.94
CA ALA A 95 25.05 -12.60 -9.28
C ALA A 95 23.59 -12.65 -9.76
N ILE A 96 22.67 -13.10 -8.90
CA ILE A 96 21.23 -13.17 -9.22
C ILE A 96 20.66 -11.77 -9.52
N LEU A 97 20.96 -10.76 -8.69
CA LEU A 97 20.48 -9.38 -8.91
C LEU A 97 21.04 -8.77 -10.19
N THR A 98 22.26 -9.12 -10.57
CA THR A 98 22.85 -8.72 -11.85
C THR A 98 22.08 -9.33 -13.03
N GLN A 99 21.71 -10.61 -12.94
CA GLN A 99 20.89 -11.28 -13.97
C GLN A 99 19.47 -10.68 -14.02
N ILE A 100 18.88 -10.36 -12.87
CA ILE A 100 17.59 -9.67 -12.79
C ILE A 100 17.68 -8.31 -13.49
N ASP A 101 18.72 -7.51 -13.22
CA ASP A 101 18.91 -6.22 -13.89
C ASP A 101 19.01 -6.38 -15.41
N GLN A 102 19.79 -7.34 -15.89
CA GLN A 102 19.92 -7.60 -17.33
C GLN A 102 18.57 -7.94 -17.96
N LEU A 103 17.77 -8.78 -17.32
CA LEU A 103 16.43 -9.14 -17.77
C LEU A 103 15.47 -7.94 -17.74
N LEU A 104 15.50 -7.14 -16.68
CA LEU A 104 14.68 -5.91 -16.57
C LEU A 104 15.05 -4.90 -17.68
N VAL A 105 16.34 -4.72 -17.95
CA VAL A 105 16.83 -3.85 -19.06
C VAL A 105 16.36 -4.39 -20.42
N GLN A 106 16.43 -5.69 -20.62
CA GLN A 106 15.92 -6.32 -21.86
C GLN A 106 14.42 -6.06 -22.00
N LYS A 107 13.62 -6.35 -20.97
CA LYS A 107 12.16 -6.13 -20.98
C LYS A 107 11.82 -4.65 -21.14
N ALA A 108 12.59 -3.75 -20.52
CA ALA A 108 12.40 -2.32 -20.68
C ALA A 108 12.55 -1.87 -22.15
N LYS A 109 13.52 -2.43 -22.88
CA LYS A 109 13.69 -2.18 -24.32
C LYS A 109 12.50 -2.72 -25.13
N GLU A 110 12.05 -3.95 -24.84
CA GLU A 110 10.91 -4.59 -25.53
C GLU A 110 9.63 -3.75 -25.40
N VAL A 111 9.34 -3.26 -24.19
CA VAL A 111 8.12 -2.48 -23.94
C VAL A 111 8.31 -0.97 -24.06
N LYS A 112 9.53 -0.50 -24.41
CA LYS A 112 9.91 0.92 -24.49
C LYS A 112 9.69 1.68 -23.17
N ALA A 113 10.05 1.06 -22.05
CA ALA A 113 9.98 1.71 -20.75
C ALA A 113 11.17 2.65 -20.54
N GLU A 114 10.92 3.79 -19.93
CA GLU A 114 11.90 4.87 -19.72
C GLU A 114 12.65 4.71 -18.40
N SER A 115 12.08 3.93 -17.47
CA SER A 115 12.71 3.66 -16.17
C SER A 115 12.38 2.26 -15.65
N ILE A 116 13.23 1.81 -14.72
CA ILE A 116 13.06 0.58 -13.95
C ILE A 116 12.98 0.99 -12.49
N ILE A 117 11.99 0.46 -11.76
CA ILE A 117 11.80 0.71 -10.33
C ILE A 117 11.66 -0.63 -9.63
N ALA A 118 12.61 -0.97 -8.74
CA ALA A 118 12.43 -2.03 -7.79
C ALA A 118 11.84 -1.42 -6.51
N LYS A 119 10.73 -1.97 -5.99
CA LYS A 119 9.91 -1.29 -5.02
C LYS A 119 9.71 -2.06 -3.72
N GLU A 120 9.50 -1.27 -2.64
CA GLU A 120 9.01 -1.73 -1.35
C GLU A 120 9.98 -2.61 -0.57
N PHE A 121 11.20 -2.11 -0.43
CA PHE A 121 12.21 -2.71 0.43
C PHE A 121 12.22 -2.04 1.80
N SER A 122 12.26 -2.85 2.85
CA SER A 122 12.45 -2.39 4.22
C SER A 122 13.90 -1.96 4.47
N SER A 123 14.16 -1.28 5.59
CA SER A 123 15.53 -0.91 6.00
C SER A 123 16.46 -2.11 6.09
N ASP A 124 15.95 -3.24 6.57
CA ASP A 124 16.72 -4.45 6.79
C ASP A 124 17.11 -5.15 5.47
N GLU A 125 16.39 -4.85 4.40
CA GLU A 125 16.64 -5.42 3.08
C GLU A 125 17.60 -4.58 2.24
N LEU A 126 17.92 -3.33 2.63
CA LEU A 126 18.76 -2.44 1.82
C LEU A 126 20.13 -3.06 1.51
N SER A 127 20.82 -3.58 2.52
CA SER A 127 22.14 -4.20 2.31
C SER A 127 22.09 -5.42 1.38
N LEU A 128 20.96 -6.12 1.35
CA LEU A 128 20.76 -7.27 0.46
C LEU A 128 20.56 -6.85 -1.00
N MET A 129 20.10 -5.61 -1.23
CA MET A 129 19.81 -5.05 -2.55
C MET A 129 20.93 -4.12 -3.05
N ASP A 130 21.98 -3.87 -2.26
CA ASP A 130 23.13 -3.02 -2.62
C ASP A 130 23.78 -3.37 -3.98
N PRO A 131 23.84 -4.65 -4.43
CA PRO A 131 24.36 -4.96 -5.77
C PRO A 131 23.65 -4.23 -6.91
N LEU A 132 22.38 -3.82 -6.74
CA LEU A 132 21.68 -2.99 -7.74
C LEU A 132 22.33 -1.61 -7.92
N LEU A 133 23.01 -1.06 -6.90
CA LEU A 133 23.74 0.22 -7.01
C LEU A 133 24.84 0.10 -8.04
N SER A 134 25.57 -1.02 -8.06
CA SER A 134 26.61 -1.32 -9.05
C SER A 134 26.02 -1.48 -10.46
N CYS A 135 24.75 -1.85 -10.59
CA CYS A 135 24.01 -1.90 -11.84
C CYS A 135 23.49 -0.52 -12.28
N GLY A 136 23.75 0.56 -11.54
CA GLY A 136 23.40 1.93 -11.88
C GLY A 136 22.05 2.39 -11.34
N TYR A 137 21.47 1.70 -10.38
CA TYR A 137 20.30 2.14 -9.64
C TYR A 137 20.67 3.20 -8.60
N ARG A 138 19.68 3.97 -8.19
CA ARG A 138 19.76 4.93 -7.08
C ARG A 138 18.67 4.59 -6.07
N VAL A 139 19.00 4.67 -4.78
CA VAL A 139 18.02 4.49 -3.70
C VAL A 139 17.19 5.76 -3.54
N ALA A 140 15.89 5.57 -3.39
CA ALA A 140 14.92 6.62 -3.09
C ALA A 140 14.02 6.21 -1.93
N ASP A 141 13.54 7.19 -1.18
CA ASP A 141 12.53 6.95 -0.16
C ASP A 141 11.16 6.71 -0.82
N SER A 142 10.45 5.67 -0.40
CA SER A 142 9.05 5.42 -0.75
C SER A 142 8.12 6.06 0.27
N LEU A 143 6.80 5.99 0.03
CA LEU A 143 5.81 6.30 1.05
C LEU A 143 5.99 5.32 2.22
N PRO A 144 6.02 5.80 3.47
CA PRO A 144 6.15 4.92 4.62
C PRO A 144 4.89 4.05 4.79
N MET A 145 5.07 2.91 5.43
CA MET A 145 3.99 1.99 5.75
C MET A 145 3.53 2.18 7.19
N ASN A 146 2.23 2.36 7.38
CA ASN A 146 1.65 2.47 8.71
C ASN A 146 1.38 1.07 9.28
N HIS A 147 1.73 0.89 10.54
CA HIS A 147 1.53 -0.34 11.29
C HIS A 147 0.77 -0.06 12.59
N MET A 148 0.07 -1.06 13.09
CA MET A 148 -0.55 -1.04 14.42
C MET A 148 0.05 -2.17 15.26
N GLU A 149 0.19 -1.94 16.55
CA GLU A 149 0.72 -2.94 17.48
C GLU A 149 -0.30 -4.07 17.68
N PRO A 150 0.05 -5.34 17.41
CA PRO A 150 -0.88 -6.47 17.51
C PRO A 150 -1.02 -7.05 18.93
N ALA A 151 -0.35 -6.48 19.94
CA ALA A 151 -0.18 -7.05 21.28
C ALA A 151 -1.43 -6.91 22.18
N HIS A 152 -2.64 -7.06 21.63
CA HIS A 152 -3.91 -6.92 22.35
C HIS A 152 -4.88 -8.00 21.90
N ALA A 153 -5.72 -8.50 22.83
CA ALA A 153 -6.70 -9.53 22.52
C ALA A 153 -7.89 -8.99 21.72
N ASP A 154 -8.26 -7.72 21.97
CA ASP A 154 -9.38 -7.06 21.30
C ASP A 154 -9.22 -5.52 21.32
N PHE A 155 -10.16 -4.84 20.69
CA PHE A 155 -10.12 -3.39 20.54
C PHE A 155 -10.43 -2.63 21.85
N GLU A 156 -11.17 -3.22 22.79
CA GLU A 156 -11.43 -2.62 24.11
C GLU A 156 -10.14 -2.62 24.95
N GLU A 157 -9.40 -3.71 24.98
CA GLU A 157 -8.08 -3.77 25.63
C GLU A 157 -7.11 -2.78 24.97
N TYR A 158 -7.09 -2.73 23.64
CA TYR A 158 -6.32 -1.75 22.90
C TYR A 158 -6.70 -0.32 23.28
N MET A 159 -7.99 0.02 23.29
CA MET A 159 -8.48 1.35 23.67
C MET A 159 -8.13 1.72 25.12
N ALA A 160 -8.07 0.75 26.04
CA ALA A 160 -7.74 1.02 27.43
C ALA A 160 -6.36 1.69 27.59
N ARG A 161 -5.42 1.43 26.69
CA ARG A 161 -4.07 2.01 26.67
C ARG A 161 -3.98 3.38 25.99
N LEU A 162 -5.04 3.81 25.29
CA LEU A 162 -5.08 5.12 24.67
C LEU A 162 -5.33 6.23 25.70
N ARG A 163 -4.87 7.44 25.38
CA ARG A 163 -5.21 8.63 26.19
C ARG A 163 -6.74 8.78 26.29
N SER A 164 -7.24 9.19 27.45
CA SER A 164 -8.68 9.32 27.73
C SER A 164 -9.44 10.15 26.68
N VAL A 165 -8.82 11.24 26.21
CA VAL A 165 -9.41 12.10 25.16
C VAL A 165 -9.62 11.33 23.84
N THR A 166 -8.61 10.55 23.41
CA THR A 166 -8.70 9.74 22.19
C THR A 166 -9.73 8.64 22.36
N ARG A 167 -9.66 7.88 23.45
CA ARG A 167 -10.62 6.83 23.80
C ARG A 167 -12.07 7.32 23.81
N ASN A 168 -12.30 8.48 24.41
CA ASN A 168 -13.64 9.08 24.46
C ASN A 168 -14.16 9.48 23.05
N LYS A 169 -13.28 9.98 22.17
CA LYS A 169 -13.65 10.28 20.79
C LYS A 169 -14.02 8.99 20.01
N ILE A 170 -13.24 7.92 20.17
CA ILE A 170 -13.52 6.61 19.55
C ILE A 170 -14.86 6.08 20.05
N ARG A 171 -15.06 6.01 21.38
CA ARG A 171 -16.34 5.55 21.98
C ARG A 171 -17.54 6.37 21.52
N LYS A 172 -17.35 7.68 21.27
CA LYS A 172 -18.43 8.53 20.72
C LYS A 172 -18.81 8.12 19.29
N SER A 173 -17.83 7.78 18.46
CA SER A 173 -18.09 7.24 17.10
C SER A 173 -18.77 5.88 17.14
N LEU A 174 -18.23 4.93 17.93
CA LEU A 174 -18.77 3.57 18.06
C LEU A 174 -20.23 3.57 18.56
N LYS A 175 -20.57 4.47 19.51
CA LYS A 175 -21.94 4.63 19.99
C LYS A 175 -22.95 5.03 18.90
N LYS A 176 -22.51 5.66 17.81
CA LYS A 176 -23.40 6.01 16.70
C LYS A 176 -23.91 4.77 15.98
N VAL A 177 -23.09 3.72 15.85
CA VAL A 177 -23.49 2.43 15.26
C VAL A 177 -24.66 1.83 16.03
N GLY A 178 -24.52 1.65 17.34
CA GLY A 178 -25.57 1.07 18.17
C GLY A 178 -26.86 1.92 18.25
N ARG A 179 -26.71 3.26 18.37
CA ARG A 179 -27.87 4.18 18.47
C ARG A 179 -28.73 4.23 17.21
N ASN A 180 -28.09 4.00 16.05
CA ASN A 180 -28.77 4.07 14.76
C ASN A 180 -29.08 2.66 14.20
N HIS A 181 -28.95 1.63 15.04
CA HIS A 181 -29.24 0.24 14.68
C HIS A 181 -28.48 -0.22 13.42
N LEU A 182 -27.24 0.30 13.23
CA LEU A 182 -26.38 -0.18 12.16
C LEU A 182 -25.79 -1.53 12.56
N ARG A 183 -25.59 -2.43 11.59
CA ARG A 183 -25.05 -3.76 11.85
C ARG A 183 -23.85 -4.06 10.96
N TYR A 184 -22.87 -4.76 11.52
CA TYR A 184 -21.75 -5.30 10.76
C TYR A 184 -22.07 -6.72 10.26
N GLU A 185 -21.60 -7.02 9.06
CA GLU A 185 -21.58 -8.38 8.50
C GLU A 185 -20.21 -8.67 7.91
N PHE A 186 -19.76 -9.93 8.01
CA PHE A 186 -18.45 -10.39 7.57
C PHE A 186 -18.64 -11.49 6.53
N HIS A 187 -18.05 -11.33 5.36
CA HIS A 187 -18.23 -12.27 4.25
C HIS A 187 -16.90 -12.64 3.61
N ARG A 188 -16.76 -13.91 3.24
CA ARG A 188 -15.62 -14.49 2.54
C ARG A 188 -16.08 -15.31 1.34
N GLY A 189 -15.16 -15.61 0.42
CA GLY A 189 -15.41 -16.50 -0.73
C GLY A 189 -16.65 -16.11 -1.53
N ALA A 190 -17.50 -17.07 -1.89
CA ALA A 190 -18.66 -16.88 -2.74
C ALA A 190 -19.66 -15.85 -2.19
N ALA A 191 -19.91 -15.85 -0.88
CA ALA A 191 -20.81 -14.89 -0.25
C ALA A 191 -20.30 -13.44 -0.36
N ALA A 192 -18.99 -13.22 -0.31
CA ALA A 192 -18.40 -11.91 -0.52
C ALA A 192 -18.49 -11.49 -2.00
N VAL A 193 -18.29 -12.41 -2.93
CA VAL A 193 -18.42 -12.15 -4.38
C VAL A 193 -19.83 -11.71 -4.73
N GLU A 194 -20.86 -12.39 -4.24
CA GLU A 194 -22.28 -12.06 -4.48
C GLU A 194 -22.64 -10.64 -3.97
N ARG A 195 -22.04 -10.23 -2.86
CA ARG A 195 -22.34 -8.94 -2.22
C ARG A 195 -21.52 -7.78 -2.77
N PHE A 196 -20.44 -8.05 -3.52
CA PHE A 196 -19.62 -7.00 -4.13
C PHE A 196 -20.22 -6.52 -5.45
N ASP A 197 -21.34 -5.82 -5.37
CA ASP A 197 -22.09 -5.27 -6.51
C ASP A 197 -21.56 -3.90 -6.97
N ASP A 198 -22.30 -3.23 -7.87
CA ASP A 198 -21.94 -1.90 -8.38
C ASP A 198 -22.10 -0.80 -7.33
N HIS A 199 -23.04 -0.96 -6.38
CA HIS A 199 -23.19 -0.02 -5.27
C HIS A 199 -21.98 -0.08 -4.35
N VAL A 200 -21.52 -1.26 -3.95
CA VAL A 200 -20.33 -1.45 -3.11
C VAL A 200 -19.08 -0.92 -3.81
N TYR A 201 -18.93 -1.20 -5.11
CA TYR A 201 -17.83 -0.63 -5.89
C TYR A 201 -17.89 0.90 -5.96
N GLN A 202 -19.07 1.50 -6.03
CA GLN A 202 -19.20 2.96 -5.97
C GLN A 202 -18.76 3.54 -4.63
N LEU A 203 -18.98 2.85 -3.51
CA LEU A 203 -18.45 3.27 -2.20
C LEU A 203 -16.91 3.34 -2.18
N TYR A 204 -16.23 2.39 -2.82
CA TYR A 204 -14.77 2.45 -3.02
C TYR A 204 -14.37 3.68 -3.83
N ARG A 205 -15.05 3.92 -4.96
CA ARG A 205 -14.77 5.09 -5.79
C ARG A 205 -14.95 6.40 -5.04
N ASN A 206 -15.95 6.50 -4.19
CA ASN A 206 -16.19 7.69 -3.37
C ASN A 206 -14.98 8.02 -2.46
N VAL A 207 -14.32 7.01 -1.89
CA VAL A 207 -13.10 7.19 -1.08
C VAL A 207 -11.92 7.57 -1.96
N LEU A 208 -11.73 6.88 -3.08
CA LEU A 208 -10.65 7.14 -4.02
C LEU A 208 -10.68 8.58 -4.55
N GLU A 209 -11.84 9.08 -4.96
CA GLU A 209 -12.02 10.44 -5.50
C GLU A 209 -11.69 11.55 -4.49
N ARG A 210 -11.77 11.26 -3.19
CA ARG A 210 -11.43 12.18 -2.10
C ARG A 210 -10.02 11.99 -1.54
N ALA A 211 -9.33 10.94 -1.96
CA ALA A 211 -7.98 10.69 -1.54
C ALA A 211 -7.02 11.77 -2.06
N GLN A 212 -6.15 12.28 -1.19
CA GLN A 212 -5.11 13.25 -1.58
C GLN A 212 -4.06 12.64 -2.50
N ILE A 213 -3.77 11.36 -2.29
CA ILE A 213 -2.83 10.56 -3.08
C ILE A 213 -3.62 9.39 -3.65
N GLN A 214 -3.68 9.30 -4.98
CA GLN A 214 -4.31 8.20 -5.69
C GLN A 214 -3.19 7.37 -6.32
N LEU A 215 -2.69 6.38 -5.58
CA LEU A 215 -1.60 5.52 -6.06
C LEU A 215 -2.04 4.65 -7.25
N GLU A 216 -3.29 4.18 -7.19
CA GLU A 216 -3.85 3.27 -8.20
C GLU A 216 -5.39 3.42 -8.24
N ARG A 217 -5.94 3.15 -9.41
CA ARG A 217 -7.39 3.04 -9.60
C ARG A 217 -7.70 1.61 -10.04
N LEU A 218 -8.25 0.83 -9.12
CA LEU A 218 -8.55 -0.58 -9.37
C LEU A 218 -9.95 -0.75 -9.96
N PRO A 219 -10.12 -1.56 -11.01
CA PRO A 219 -11.43 -1.88 -11.55
C PRO A 219 -12.23 -2.80 -10.59
N LYS A 220 -13.55 -2.89 -10.79
CA LYS A 220 -14.40 -3.81 -10.02
C LYS A 220 -13.93 -5.26 -10.13
N SER A 221 -13.45 -5.64 -11.31
CA SER A 221 -12.89 -6.99 -11.57
C SER A 221 -11.73 -7.34 -10.63
N PHE A 222 -10.93 -6.37 -10.19
CA PHE A 222 -9.85 -6.61 -9.23
C PHE A 222 -10.38 -7.19 -7.92
N PHE A 223 -11.42 -6.58 -7.35
CA PHE A 223 -12.00 -7.06 -6.10
C PHE A 223 -12.64 -8.45 -6.27
N LEU A 224 -13.33 -8.68 -7.38
CA LEU A 224 -13.96 -9.97 -7.67
C LEU A 224 -12.91 -11.08 -7.89
N GLU A 225 -11.85 -10.82 -8.65
CA GLU A 225 -10.75 -11.77 -8.86
C GLU A 225 -10.01 -12.07 -7.53
N MET A 226 -9.79 -11.04 -6.69
CA MET A 226 -9.19 -11.23 -5.37
C MET A 226 -10.06 -12.12 -4.48
N LEU A 227 -11.36 -11.86 -4.38
CA LEU A 227 -12.31 -12.66 -3.60
C LEU A 227 -12.44 -14.10 -4.09
N GLN A 228 -12.44 -14.32 -5.41
CA GLN A 228 -12.52 -15.65 -6.01
C GLN A 228 -11.24 -16.47 -5.84
N ASN A 229 -10.07 -15.84 -5.96
CA ASN A 229 -8.78 -16.55 -5.90
C ASN A 229 -8.19 -16.65 -4.48
N LEU A 230 -8.72 -15.88 -3.52
CA LEU A 230 -8.29 -15.85 -2.12
C LEU A 230 -9.49 -16.03 -1.15
N PRO A 231 -10.33 -17.06 -1.33
CA PRO A 231 -11.57 -17.22 -0.57
C PRO A 231 -11.34 -17.32 0.95
N ASP A 232 -10.20 -17.85 1.37
CA ASP A 232 -9.84 -18.04 2.78
C ASP A 232 -8.97 -16.92 3.35
N ASN A 233 -8.39 -16.05 2.47
CA ASN A 233 -7.42 -15.03 2.84
C ASN A 233 -7.93 -13.60 2.60
N MET A 234 -9.15 -13.44 2.08
CA MET A 234 -9.78 -12.14 1.88
C MET A 234 -11.18 -12.12 2.51
N GLU A 235 -11.44 -11.07 3.28
CA GLU A 235 -12.73 -10.83 3.93
C GLU A 235 -13.24 -9.44 3.59
N LEU A 236 -14.56 -9.34 3.37
CA LEU A 236 -15.27 -8.07 3.31
C LEU A 236 -16.05 -7.88 4.61
N ILE A 237 -15.91 -6.70 5.18
CA ILE A 237 -16.66 -6.22 6.34
C ILE A 237 -17.63 -5.19 5.82
N PHE A 238 -18.93 -5.39 6.01
CA PHE A 238 -19.97 -4.43 5.62
C PHE A 238 -20.60 -3.77 6.83
N LEU A 239 -21.00 -2.52 6.68
CA LEU A 239 -21.81 -1.78 7.65
C LEU A 239 -23.13 -1.39 6.98
N TYR A 240 -24.23 -1.91 7.53
CA TYR A 240 -25.58 -1.78 7.00
C TYR A 240 -26.45 -0.82 7.81
N GLU A 241 -27.35 -0.10 7.10
CA GLU A 241 -28.57 0.51 7.61
C GLU A 241 -29.77 -0.22 6.96
N GLY A 242 -30.52 -1.01 7.73
CA GLY A 242 -31.51 -1.93 7.14
C GLY A 242 -30.82 -2.92 6.17
N ASP A 243 -31.17 -2.88 4.89
CA ASP A 243 -30.59 -3.73 3.85
C ASP A 243 -29.58 -3.00 2.96
N ARG A 244 -29.37 -1.69 3.21
CA ARG A 244 -28.46 -0.86 2.43
C ARG A 244 -27.05 -0.90 3.03
N VAL A 245 -26.04 -1.19 2.21
CA VAL A 245 -24.64 -1.06 2.57
C VAL A 245 -24.27 0.43 2.59
N LEU A 246 -23.79 0.92 3.73
CA LEU A 246 -23.29 2.29 3.88
C LEU A 246 -21.78 2.41 3.82
N ALA A 247 -21.07 1.36 4.23
CA ALA A 247 -19.62 1.29 4.17
C ALA A 247 -19.16 -0.15 4.07
N PHE A 248 -17.95 -0.35 3.53
CA PHE A 248 -17.28 -1.63 3.58
C PHE A 248 -15.78 -1.48 3.82
N GLY A 249 -15.15 -2.53 4.34
CA GLY A 249 -13.71 -2.73 4.42
C GLY A 249 -13.32 -4.01 3.72
N ALA A 250 -12.26 -3.97 2.91
CA ALA A 250 -11.66 -5.14 2.30
C ALA A 250 -10.34 -5.45 3.00
N CYS A 251 -10.19 -6.66 3.52
CA CYS A 251 -9.05 -7.08 4.32
C CYS A 251 -8.40 -8.32 3.72
N LEU A 252 -7.07 -8.30 3.61
CA LEU A 252 -6.26 -9.48 3.33
C LEU A 252 -5.60 -9.95 4.62
N PHE A 253 -5.44 -11.26 4.76
CA PHE A 253 -4.76 -11.82 5.92
C PHE A 253 -4.11 -13.17 5.62
N SER A 254 -3.12 -13.49 6.42
CA SER A 254 -2.45 -14.78 6.53
C SER A 254 -2.40 -15.18 8.00
N GLU A 255 -1.73 -16.28 8.32
CA GLU A 255 -1.50 -16.68 9.71
C GLU A 255 -0.71 -15.64 10.52
N SER A 256 0.12 -14.83 9.87
CA SER A 256 1.03 -13.90 10.54
C SER A 256 0.74 -12.42 10.29
N VAL A 257 -0.01 -12.07 9.24
CA VAL A 257 -0.19 -10.66 8.81
C VAL A 257 -1.65 -10.37 8.51
N PHE A 258 -2.13 -9.21 8.93
CA PHE A 258 -3.45 -8.66 8.57
C PHE A 258 -3.31 -7.27 7.92
N VAL A 259 -3.97 -7.08 6.79
CA VAL A 259 -3.88 -5.85 5.98
C VAL A 259 -5.27 -5.39 5.55
N PRO A 260 -5.86 -4.36 6.18
CA PRO A 260 -6.97 -3.63 5.58
C PRO A 260 -6.51 -2.92 4.32
N ILE A 261 -6.93 -3.40 3.16
CA ILE A 261 -6.44 -2.89 1.87
C ILE A 261 -7.23 -1.69 1.35
N TYR A 262 -8.57 -1.75 1.43
CA TYR A 262 -9.44 -0.70 0.94
C TYR A 262 -10.65 -0.50 1.83
N LEU A 263 -11.15 0.74 1.82
CA LEU A 263 -12.42 1.13 2.43
C LEU A 263 -13.32 1.76 1.36
N GLY A 264 -14.64 1.54 1.50
CA GLY A 264 -15.67 2.24 0.75
C GLY A 264 -16.66 2.89 1.69
N VAL A 265 -17.15 4.10 1.37
CA VAL A 265 -18.01 4.88 2.27
C VAL A 265 -19.06 5.66 1.50
N ASP A 266 -20.28 5.63 1.99
CA ASP A 266 -21.33 6.57 1.63
C ASP A 266 -21.09 7.91 2.36
N TYR A 267 -20.53 8.89 1.65
CA TYR A 267 -20.21 10.17 2.28
C TYR A 267 -21.42 11.05 2.60
N GLU A 268 -22.59 10.79 2.04
CA GLU A 268 -23.81 11.51 2.41
C GLU A 268 -24.19 11.19 3.87
N LYS A 269 -24.00 9.94 4.27
CA LYS A 269 -24.26 9.44 5.62
C LYS A 269 -23.06 9.51 6.57
N ASN A 270 -21.86 9.74 6.04
CA ASN A 270 -20.64 9.68 6.84
C ASN A 270 -20.62 10.68 8.01
N ARG A 271 -21.13 11.91 7.81
CA ARG A 271 -21.17 12.93 8.88
C ARG A 271 -22.09 12.53 10.03
N GLU A 272 -23.19 11.88 9.72
CA GLU A 272 -24.18 11.42 10.70
C GLU A 272 -23.63 10.26 11.52
N TYR A 273 -23.06 9.25 10.85
CA TYR A 273 -22.70 7.97 11.44
C TYR A 273 -21.20 7.76 11.71
N ASP A 274 -20.33 8.69 11.31
CA ASP A 274 -18.86 8.53 11.34
C ASP A 274 -18.41 7.26 10.61
N LEU A 275 -19.00 6.94 9.46
CA LEU A 275 -18.82 5.67 8.75
C LEU A 275 -17.36 5.32 8.49
N TYR A 276 -16.57 6.28 8.00
CA TYR A 276 -15.15 6.08 7.73
C TYR A 276 -14.39 5.66 9.00
N PHE A 277 -14.63 6.33 10.12
CA PHE A 277 -13.96 6.01 11.36
C PHE A 277 -14.46 4.70 11.96
N ASN A 278 -15.76 4.45 11.93
CA ASN A 278 -16.32 3.20 12.42
C ASN A 278 -15.82 2.00 11.62
N MET A 279 -15.68 2.12 10.29
CA MET A 279 -15.07 1.07 9.48
C MET A 279 -13.57 0.88 9.81
N LEU A 280 -12.83 1.98 10.02
CA LEU A 280 -11.42 1.91 10.44
C LEU A 280 -11.27 1.20 11.80
N PHE A 281 -12.16 1.46 12.76
CA PHE A 281 -12.12 0.82 14.07
C PHE A 281 -12.51 -0.67 13.98
N GLU A 282 -13.53 -0.99 13.17
CA GLU A 282 -13.95 -2.37 12.96
C GLU A 282 -12.85 -3.21 12.28
N THR A 283 -12.19 -2.66 11.26
CA THR A 283 -11.04 -3.36 10.64
C THR A 283 -9.87 -3.53 11.60
N ALA A 284 -9.66 -2.58 12.51
CA ALA A 284 -8.64 -2.69 13.56
C ALA A 284 -9.02 -3.76 14.61
N ASP A 285 -10.27 -3.78 15.08
CA ASP A 285 -10.75 -4.81 16.00
C ASP A 285 -10.64 -6.20 15.37
N ARG A 286 -11.09 -6.33 14.13
CA ARG A 286 -11.00 -7.59 13.37
C ARG A 286 -9.56 -8.08 13.24
N SER A 287 -8.60 -7.17 13.03
CA SER A 287 -7.18 -7.52 12.95
C SER A 287 -6.61 -8.07 14.26
N LEU A 288 -7.01 -7.49 15.40
CA LEU A 288 -6.60 -7.97 16.73
C LEU A 288 -7.18 -9.36 17.02
N GLN A 289 -8.46 -9.57 16.70
CA GLN A 289 -9.14 -10.87 16.90
C GLN A 289 -8.51 -12.02 16.10
N GLN A 290 -7.79 -11.73 15.00
CA GLN A 290 -7.09 -12.75 14.22
C GLN A 290 -5.81 -13.27 14.91
N GLY A 291 -5.29 -12.59 15.94
CA GLY A 291 -4.09 -13.01 16.66
C GLY A 291 -2.82 -12.99 15.81
N VAL A 292 -2.77 -12.15 14.80
CA VAL A 292 -1.62 -12.04 13.87
C VAL A 292 -0.40 -11.39 14.55
N GLN A 293 0.78 -11.61 13.96
CA GLN A 293 2.03 -11.02 14.44
C GLN A 293 2.25 -9.58 13.94
N GLU A 294 1.63 -9.22 12.82
CA GLU A 294 1.79 -7.91 12.20
C GLU A 294 0.46 -7.40 11.64
N ILE A 295 0.15 -6.12 11.91
CA ILE A 295 -1.00 -5.41 11.37
C ILE A 295 -0.48 -4.24 10.54
N ILE A 296 -0.69 -4.31 9.21
CA ILE A 296 -0.24 -3.31 8.24
C ILE A 296 -1.45 -2.49 7.81
N LEU A 297 -1.48 -1.22 8.20
CA LEU A 297 -2.60 -0.32 7.90
C LEU A 297 -2.49 0.36 6.53
N GLY A 298 -1.43 0.08 5.76
CA GLY A 298 -1.21 0.66 4.45
C GLY A 298 -0.55 2.04 4.47
N GLN A 299 -0.21 2.53 3.29
CA GLN A 299 0.32 3.87 3.04
C GLN A 299 -0.82 4.90 3.05
N SER A 300 -0.53 6.17 3.17
CA SER A 300 -1.49 7.27 3.20
C SER A 300 -2.36 7.39 4.47
N ALA A 301 -3.05 8.51 4.62
CA ALA A 301 -3.90 8.86 5.77
C ALA A 301 -3.19 8.75 7.14
N ASP A 302 -1.89 9.05 7.16
CA ASP A 302 -0.97 8.83 8.30
C ASP A 302 -1.45 9.50 9.57
N GLU A 303 -1.83 10.78 9.48
CA GLU A 303 -2.34 11.55 10.62
C GLU A 303 -3.60 10.92 11.22
N VAL A 304 -4.52 10.47 10.36
CA VAL A 304 -5.77 9.82 10.82
C VAL A 304 -5.46 8.51 11.52
N LYS A 305 -4.64 7.66 10.93
CA LYS A 305 -4.24 6.36 11.50
C LYS A 305 -3.49 6.56 12.82
N HIS A 306 -2.56 7.50 12.87
CA HIS A 306 -1.83 7.80 14.10
C HIS A 306 -2.75 8.35 15.19
N ASN A 307 -3.56 9.37 14.88
CA ASN A 307 -4.43 10.01 15.87
C ASN A 307 -5.56 9.11 16.38
N LYS A 308 -6.03 8.15 15.56
CA LYS A 308 -7.14 7.26 15.89
C LYS A 308 -6.68 5.89 16.38
N LEU A 309 -5.64 5.33 15.76
CA LEU A 309 -5.15 3.98 16.04
C LEU A 309 -3.70 3.96 16.53
N ARG A 310 -3.12 5.10 16.94
CA ARG A 310 -1.72 5.14 17.41
C ARG A 310 -0.76 4.39 16.51
N SER A 311 -1.05 4.39 15.20
CA SER A 311 -0.17 3.76 14.23
C SER A 311 1.23 4.38 14.26
N TYR A 312 2.22 3.58 13.94
CA TYR A 312 3.59 4.01 13.72
C TYR A 312 4.00 3.71 12.27
N GLN A 313 5.03 4.40 11.80
CA GLN A 313 5.51 4.28 10.43
C GLN A 313 6.81 3.48 10.38
N LYS A 314 6.90 2.56 9.41
CA LYS A 314 8.15 1.95 8.98
C LYS A 314 8.55 2.54 7.62
N PRO A 315 9.83 2.89 7.40
CA PRO A 315 10.29 3.40 6.12
C PRO A 315 10.29 2.30 5.07
N LEU A 316 10.02 2.66 3.83
CA LEU A 316 10.19 1.81 2.66
C LEU A 316 11.05 2.52 1.62
N TYR A 317 11.75 1.74 0.81
CA TYR A 317 12.71 2.23 -0.17
C TYR A 317 12.45 1.66 -1.56
N LEU A 318 12.91 2.43 -2.55
CA LEU A 318 12.87 2.09 -3.96
C LEU A 318 14.28 2.10 -4.53
N TYR A 319 14.55 1.27 -5.53
CA TYR A 319 15.74 1.36 -6.37
C TYR A 319 15.29 1.77 -7.77
N VAL A 320 15.83 2.88 -8.28
CA VAL A 320 15.37 3.51 -9.52
C VAL A 320 16.51 3.64 -10.52
N LYS A 321 16.26 3.28 -11.79
CA LYS A 321 17.23 3.33 -12.88
C LYS A 321 16.59 3.84 -14.16
N GLY A 322 17.21 4.79 -14.85
CA GLY A 322 16.85 5.18 -16.22
C GLY A 322 17.33 4.14 -17.24
N THR A 323 16.54 3.86 -18.26
CA THR A 323 16.83 2.81 -19.27
C THR A 323 17.65 3.33 -20.45
N SER A 324 17.57 4.62 -20.77
CA SER A 324 18.32 5.29 -21.83
C SER A 324 19.29 6.34 -21.27
N ILE A 325 20.21 6.84 -22.08
CA ILE A 325 21.09 7.93 -21.68
C ILE A 325 20.28 9.18 -21.30
N THR A 326 19.27 9.52 -22.08
CA THR A 326 18.40 10.67 -21.82
C THR A 326 17.61 10.51 -20.54
N SER A 327 17.01 9.33 -20.28
CA SER A 327 16.28 9.07 -19.04
C SER A 327 17.21 9.05 -17.81
N ARG A 328 18.46 8.59 -17.95
CA ARG A 328 19.46 8.64 -16.87
C ARG A 328 19.84 10.08 -16.52
N ILE A 329 20.05 10.95 -17.54
CA ILE A 329 20.34 12.36 -17.31
C ILE A 329 19.14 13.06 -16.67
N ALA A 330 17.92 12.87 -17.24
CA ALA A 330 16.70 13.42 -16.67
C ALA A 330 16.48 12.98 -15.21
N MET A 331 16.67 11.68 -14.94
CA MET A 331 16.61 11.13 -13.61
C MET A 331 17.65 11.76 -12.67
N ALA A 332 18.89 11.94 -13.11
CA ALA A 332 19.94 12.56 -12.32
C ALA A 332 19.61 14.03 -11.94
N CYS A 333 19.08 14.79 -12.89
CA CYS A 333 18.72 16.20 -12.67
C CYS A 333 17.45 16.38 -11.83
N CYS A 334 16.44 15.53 -12.05
CA CYS A 334 15.12 15.65 -11.42
C CYS A 334 14.93 14.75 -10.19
N PHE A 335 15.94 13.95 -9.82
CA PHE A 335 15.81 12.95 -8.77
C PHE A 335 15.27 13.51 -7.43
N PRO A 336 15.78 14.63 -6.88
CA PRO A 336 15.24 15.17 -5.64
C PRO A 336 13.80 15.70 -5.77
N LEU A 337 13.38 16.07 -6.99
CA LEU A 337 12.04 16.54 -7.28
C LEU A 337 11.04 15.38 -7.36
N LEU A 338 11.44 14.27 -7.99
CA LEU A 338 10.60 13.07 -8.17
C LEU A 338 10.59 12.19 -6.93
N PHE A 339 11.71 12.15 -6.21
CA PHE A 339 11.92 11.31 -5.03
C PHE A 339 12.46 12.16 -3.86
N PRO A 340 11.60 13.01 -3.27
CA PRO A 340 12.01 13.83 -2.13
C PRO A 340 12.34 12.94 -0.94
N LYS A 341 13.34 13.38 -0.14
CA LYS A 341 13.64 12.75 1.14
C LYS A 341 12.42 12.82 2.05
N ARG A 342 12.11 11.69 2.71
CA ARG A 342 10.95 11.58 3.60
C ARG A 342 11.39 11.40 5.04
N THR A 343 10.86 12.22 5.91
CA THR A 343 11.01 12.05 7.36
C THR A 343 9.74 11.37 7.89
N LEU A 344 9.91 10.35 8.71
CA LEU A 344 8.78 9.70 9.36
C LEU A 344 8.13 10.68 10.34
N SER A 345 6.85 10.97 10.13
CA SER A 345 6.08 11.83 11.04
C SER A 345 5.72 11.11 12.34
N TYR A 346 5.62 9.78 12.28
CA TYR A 346 5.17 8.93 13.40
C TYR A 346 6.05 7.68 13.48
N PRO A 347 7.36 7.80 13.84
CA PRO A 347 8.23 6.64 13.99
C PRO A 347 7.77 5.77 15.16
N ARG A 348 8.16 4.49 15.15
CA ARG A 348 7.96 3.61 16.31
C ARG A 348 8.80 4.16 17.48
N THR A 349 8.14 4.47 18.59
CA THR A 349 8.83 4.80 19.83
C THR A 349 8.97 3.52 20.63
N ASP A 350 10.20 3.16 21.01
CA ASP A 350 10.41 2.05 21.92
C ASP A 350 9.63 2.28 23.22
N SER A 351 9.09 1.22 23.80
CA SER A 351 8.22 1.25 24.98
C SER A 351 8.86 1.83 26.25
N SER A 352 10.11 2.27 26.18
CA SER A 352 10.89 2.89 27.27
C SER A 352 10.90 4.42 27.26
N THR A 353 10.39 5.08 26.21
CA THR A 353 10.39 6.55 26.14
C THR A 353 9.11 7.12 26.75
N PRO A 354 9.17 7.90 27.87
CA PRO A 354 7.99 8.49 28.46
C PRO A 354 7.28 9.44 27.48
N ALA A 355 5.96 9.35 27.42
CA ALA A 355 5.09 10.12 26.53
C ALA A 355 5.18 11.67 26.65
N ALA A 356 6.04 12.17 27.52
CA ALA A 356 6.23 13.60 27.80
C ALA A 356 7.19 14.33 26.84
N GLU A 357 8.12 13.61 26.17
CA GLU A 357 9.11 14.25 25.29
C GLU A 357 8.65 14.50 23.85
N LEU A 358 7.50 13.98 23.44
CA LEU A 358 6.96 14.13 22.07
C LEU A 358 6.19 15.44 21.82
N VAL A 359 6.17 16.37 22.79
CA VAL A 359 5.40 17.64 22.69
C VAL A 359 6.23 18.80 22.14
N SER A 360 7.53 18.64 21.88
CA SER A 360 8.43 19.75 21.56
C SER A 360 8.95 19.82 20.12
N LEU A 361 8.27 19.21 19.15
CA LEU A 361 8.56 19.50 17.74
C LEU A 361 7.75 20.73 17.31
N PRO A 362 8.39 21.80 16.82
CA PRO A 362 7.70 23.04 16.47
C PRO A 362 6.79 22.80 15.27
N PHE A 363 5.52 23.16 15.43
CA PHE A 363 4.56 23.27 14.34
C PHE A 363 5.10 24.25 13.29
N ALA A 364 5.50 23.75 12.14
CA ALA A 364 5.65 24.59 10.97
C ALA A 364 4.26 25.08 10.57
N LYS A 365 3.96 26.34 10.89
CA LYS A 365 2.76 27.04 10.42
C LYS A 365 2.81 27.07 8.90
N ALA A 366 1.92 26.34 8.26
CA ALA A 366 1.59 26.56 6.85
C ALA A 366 0.80 27.87 6.77
N SER A 367 1.43 28.88 6.20
CA SER A 367 0.79 30.08 5.69
C SER A 367 0.38 29.90 4.23
#